data_36411cefa957158f22cc600ca1dd7920
#
_entry.id   36411cefa957158f22cc600ca1dd7920
#
_cell.length_a   1.000
_cell.length_b   1.000
_cell.length_c   1.000
_cell.angle_alpha   90.00
_cell.angle_beta   90.00
_cell.angle_gamma   90.00
#
_symmetry.space_group_name_H-M   'P 1'
#
loop_
_entity.id
_entity.type
_entity.pdbx_description
1 polymer ?
#
loop_
_entity_poly.entity_id
_entity_poly.type
_entity_poly.pdbx_seq_one_letter_code
_entity_poly.pdbx_strand_id
1 'polypeptide(L)'
;MPYPYKKMTQEDFDKIIEITDNERVWVGDEIAKEYYKDEMPEYGVFPPELYVEVLNKEEVSEIMKYAYEQNIPVVCRGAGTGLAGGATCKYGGIMLSVMRMNKIFPVDHKNQTITAQTGALLIDIQAAAKEEGLFYPPDPGEKTASIGGNVITNAGGMKAVRYGLTRDFVRCIEAVMPDGSIMNFSSNVVKNTTGFDVKDLVIGSEGILCILTEVTLKLLPAPTCSSTLVMPFRSLEECADMVPKVLDLPFVPTAIEFLERELIDIVERSLHKLFPVKHGEAVLIVMYDASSKEELDRAVEAAAAAALENGALDCNIAGTPERAASVWEVRGAILEGMKADSVAQEECDVVVPRSEIAEYVKQAKKIASAHGIRVEPCGHCGDGNIHTEMLRGPEMSDEEWKKATHESLTELYALSKKLGGQLSGEHGIGNGRLDFLEEFVGPRMIELYKSIKR
;
A
#
# COMPACT_ATOMS: atom_id res chain seq x y z
N MET A 1 -13.31 -17.78 20.47
CA MET A 1 -14.48 -18.64 20.14
C MET A 1 -14.55 -18.66 18.62
N PRO A 2 -14.81 -19.79 17.95
CA PRO A 2 -15.00 -19.77 16.51
C PRO A 2 -16.18 -18.85 16.20
N TYR A 3 -16.03 -17.98 15.21
CA TYR A 3 -17.11 -17.11 14.75
C TYR A 3 -18.26 -18.00 14.26
N PRO A 4 -19.50 -17.75 14.68
CA PRO A 4 -20.64 -18.60 14.38
C PRO A 4 -21.20 -18.32 12.97
N TYR A 5 -20.32 -18.24 11.95
CA TYR A 5 -20.76 -18.09 10.57
C TYR A 5 -21.38 -19.38 10.05
N LYS A 6 -22.41 -19.24 9.25
CA LYS A 6 -23.03 -20.35 8.54
C LYS A 6 -22.07 -20.87 7.48
N LYS A 7 -21.87 -22.19 7.40
CA LYS A 7 -21.27 -22.82 6.24
C LYS A 7 -22.25 -22.84 5.08
N MET A 8 -21.77 -22.56 3.90
CA MET A 8 -22.61 -22.53 2.71
C MET A 8 -23.12 -23.91 2.32
N THR A 9 -24.35 -23.95 1.84
CA THR A 9 -25.05 -25.15 1.34
C THR A 9 -25.29 -25.03 -0.15
N GLN A 10 -25.77 -26.10 -0.78
CA GLN A 10 -26.13 -26.06 -2.21
C GLN A 10 -27.20 -24.99 -2.51
N GLU A 11 -28.15 -24.78 -1.61
CA GLU A 11 -29.18 -23.73 -1.74
C GLU A 11 -28.56 -22.34 -1.77
N ASP A 12 -27.50 -22.10 -0.96
CA ASP A 12 -26.78 -20.81 -0.97
C ASP A 12 -26.03 -20.63 -2.29
N PHE A 13 -25.41 -21.68 -2.82
CA PHE A 13 -24.72 -21.61 -4.14
C PHE A 13 -25.71 -21.33 -5.26
N ASP A 14 -26.82 -22.05 -5.30
CA ASP A 14 -27.89 -21.87 -6.30
C ASP A 14 -28.45 -20.44 -6.26
N LYS A 15 -28.58 -19.86 -5.04
CA LYS A 15 -29.04 -18.47 -4.87
C LYS A 15 -28.05 -17.44 -5.43
N ILE A 16 -26.75 -17.62 -5.22
CA ILE A 16 -25.75 -16.72 -5.81
C ILE A 16 -25.73 -16.84 -7.35
N ILE A 17 -25.88 -18.04 -7.87
CA ILE A 17 -25.99 -18.28 -9.32
C ILE A 17 -27.26 -17.58 -9.90
N GLU A 18 -28.38 -17.60 -9.17
CA GLU A 18 -29.61 -16.90 -9.58
C GLU A 18 -29.43 -15.39 -9.66
N ILE A 19 -28.66 -14.80 -8.71
CA ILE A 19 -28.36 -13.36 -8.67
C ILE A 19 -27.41 -12.96 -9.83
N THR A 20 -26.46 -13.82 -10.18
CA THR A 20 -25.43 -13.54 -11.17
C THR A 20 -25.65 -14.35 -12.46
N ASP A 21 -24.90 -15.39 -12.65
CA ASP A 21 -25.05 -16.49 -13.61
C ASP A 21 -24.03 -17.59 -13.31
N ASN A 22 -24.26 -18.78 -13.87
CA ASN A 22 -23.43 -19.96 -13.63
C ASN A 22 -21.99 -19.83 -14.20
N GLU A 23 -21.76 -18.94 -15.18
CA GLU A 23 -20.45 -18.79 -15.82
C GLU A 23 -19.48 -17.95 -14.96
N ARG A 24 -20.00 -17.29 -13.91
CA ARG A 24 -19.26 -16.36 -13.04
C ARG A 24 -19.20 -16.80 -11.58
N VAL A 25 -19.58 -18.05 -11.29
CA VAL A 25 -19.57 -18.63 -9.95
C VAL A 25 -18.77 -19.93 -9.96
N TRP A 26 -17.83 -20.06 -9.05
CA TRP A 26 -17.02 -21.26 -8.83
C TRP A 26 -17.14 -21.73 -7.39
N VAL A 27 -17.20 -23.04 -7.18
CA VAL A 27 -17.44 -23.63 -5.87
C VAL A 27 -16.39 -24.72 -5.57
N GLY A 28 -15.87 -24.74 -4.36
CA GLY A 28 -14.95 -25.76 -3.89
C GLY A 28 -13.68 -25.88 -4.75
N ASP A 29 -13.42 -27.07 -5.28
CA ASP A 29 -12.20 -27.38 -6.05
C ASP A 29 -12.13 -26.70 -7.43
N GLU A 30 -13.23 -26.09 -7.91
CA GLU A 30 -13.25 -25.28 -9.14
C GLU A 30 -12.60 -23.93 -8.95
N ILE A 31 -12.45 -23.47 -7.71
CA ILE A 31 -11.84 -22.16 -7.39
C ILE A 31 -10.33 -22.26 -7.57
N ALA A 32 -9.77 -21.40 -8.41
CA ALA A 32 -8.33 -21.37 -8.64
C ALA A 32 -7.55 -21.01 -7.36
N LYS A 33 -6.46 -21.72 -7.11
CA LYS A 33 -5.68 -21.62 -5.85
C LYS A 33 -5.06 -20.25 -5.62
N GLU A 34 -4.91 -19.44 -6.65
CA GLU A 34 -4.46 -18.03 -6.56
C GLU A 34 -5.42 -17.16 -5.72
N TYR A 35 -6.72 -17.53 -5.67
CA TYR A 35 -7.72 -16.83 -4.86
C TYR A 35 -7.70 -17.23 -3.37
N TYR A 36 -6.89 -18.22 -2.98
CA TYR A 36 -6.79 -18.64 -1.58
C TYR A 36 -5.87 -17.74 -0.74
N LYS A 37 -5.09 -16.91 -1.37
CA LYS A 37 -4.09 -16.02 -0.77
C LYS A 37 -4.05 -14.66 -1.49
N ASP A 38 -3.39 -13.68 -0.91
CA ASP A 38 -2.90 -12.46 -1.57
C ASP A 38 -1.37 -12.58 -1.84
N GLU A 39 -0.65 -11.47 -1.90
CA GLU A 39 0.80 -11.48 -2.14
C GLU A 39 1.62 -12.03 -0.96
N MET A 40 1.00 -12.19 0.23
CA MET A 40 1.67 -12.67 1.45
C MET A 40 1.05 -14.01 1.91
N PRO A 41 1.41 -15.14 1.29
CA PRO A 41 0.91 -16.46 1.66
C PRO A 41 1.30 -16.87 3.09
N GLU A 42 2.28 -16.22 3.69
CA GLU A 42 2.72 -16.37 5.07
C GLU A 42 1.61 -16.06 6.06
N TYR A 43 0.69 -15.13 5.72
CA TYR A 43 -0.47 -14.77 6.56
C TYR A 43 -1.65 -15.71 6.40
N GLY A 44 -1.51 -16.71 5.57
CA GLY A 44 -2.41 -17.85 5.44
C GLY A 44 -2.97 -18.07 4.04
N VAL A 45 -3.27 -19.33 3.78
CA VAL A 45 -3.90 -19.79 2.54
C VAL A 45 -5.29 -20.32 2.93
N PHE A 46 -6.33 -19.54 2.57
CA PHE A 46 -7.69 -19.78 3.01
C PHE A 46 -8.64 -19.92 1.82
N PRO A 47 -9.04 -21.14 1.46
CA PRO A 47 -9.99 -21.35 0.35
C PRO A 47 -11.35 -20.74 0.70
N PRO A 48 -11.93 -19.90 -0.18
CA PRO A 48 -13.33 -19.51 -0.07
C PRO A 48 -14.23 -20.73 -0.34
N GLU A 49 -15.47 -20.71 0.18
CA GLU A 49 -16.46 -21.74 -0.16
C GLU A 49 -17.09 -21.49 -1.53
N LEU A 50 -17.17 -20.19 -1.93
CA LEU A 50 -17.64 -19.74 -3.23
C LEU A 50 -16.82 -18.53 -3.68
N TYR A 51 -16.45 -18.49 -4.96
CA TYR A 51 -15.90 -17.32 -5.65
C TYR A 51 -16.90 -16.83 -6.68
N VAL A 52 -17.16 -15.52 -6.73
CA VAL A 52 -18.08 -14.91 -7.69
C VAL A 52 -17.50 -13.63 -8.27
N GLU A 53 -17.66 -13.45 -9.58
CA GLU A 53 -17.34 -12.20 -10.29
C GLU A 53 -18.60 -11.40 -10.55
N VAL A 54 -18.68 -10.19 -9.99
CA VAL A 54 -19.84 -9.29 -10.19
C VAL A 54 -19.59 -8.27 -11.30
N LEU A 55 -20.67 -7.85 -11.98
CA LEU A 55 -20.64 -6.90 -13.09
C LEU A 55 -21.15 -5.52 -12.73
N ASN A 56 -21.96 -5.42 -11.68
CA ASN A 56 -22.65 -4.19 -11.31
C ASN A 56 -22.98 -4.16 -9.82
N LYS A 57 -23.36 -3.00 -9.33
CA LYS A 57 -23.68 -2.76 -7.92
C LYS A 57 -24.95 -3.46 -7.46
N GLU A 58 -25.88 -3.73 -8.38
CA GLU A 58 -27.12 -4.42 -8.08
C GLU A 58 -26.83 -5.88 -7.68
N GLU A 59 -25.94 -6.59 -8.41
CA GLU A 59 -25.47 -7.92 -8.01
C GLU A 59 -24.77 -7.89 -6.63
N VAL A 60 -23.89 -6.92 -6.40
CA VAL A 60 -23.24 -6.74 -5.10
C VAL A 60 -24.28 -6.54 -3.99
N SER A 61 -25.29 -5.69 -4.24
CA SER A 61 -26.35 -5.40 -3.28
C SER A 61 -27.15 -6.65 -2.90
N GLU A 62 -27.59 -7.44 -3.88
CA GLU A 62 -28.36 -8.65 -3.64
C GLU A 62 -27.54 -9.74 -2.94
N ILE A 63 -26.28 -9.93 -3.32
CA ILE A 63 -25.36 -10.87 -2.66
C ILE A 63 -25.12 -10.46 -1.21
N MET A 64 -24.81 -9.18 -0.95
CA MET A 64 -24.58 -8.68 0.40
C MET A 64 -25.80 -8.84 1.29
N LYS A 65 -26.98 -8.47 0.77
CA LYS A 65 -28.24 -8.65 1.52
C LYS A 65 -28.46 -10.11 1.89
N TYR A 66 -28.33 -11.02 0.91
CA TYR A 66 -28.50 -12.45 1.15
C TYR A 66 -27.48 -12.98 2.17
N ALA A 67 -26.20 -12.66 1.99
CA ALA A 67 -25.14 -13.10 2.90
C ALA A 67 -25.37 -12.59 4.33
N TYR A 68 -25.80 -11.34 4.49
CA TYR A 68 -26.13 -10.76 5.78
C TYR A 68 -27.29 -11.49 6.47
N GLU A 69 -28.41 -11.73 5.75
CA GLU A 69 -29.57 -12.46 6.25
C GLU A 69 -29.23 -13.92 6.63
N GLN A 70 -28.29 -14.55 5.91
CA GLN A 70 -27.88 -15.93 6.14
C GLN A 70 -26.67 -16.06 7.09
N ASN A 71 -26.09 -14.95 7.57
CA ASN A 71 -24.86 -14.94 8.38
C ASN A 71 -23.68 -15.64 7.69
N ILE A 72 -23.49 -15.40 6.38
CA ILE A 72 -22.38 -15.89 5.57
C ILE A 72 -21.34 -14.77 5.48
N PRO A 73 -20.04 -15.03 5.77
CA PRO A 73 -19.00 -14.02 5.63
C PRO A 73 -18.72 -13.71 4.15
N VAL A 74 -18.47 -12.44 3.84
CA VAL A 74 -18.10 -11.99 2.51
C VAL A 74 -16.76 -11.28 2.58
N VAL A 75 -15.85 -11.65 1.68
CA VAL A 75 -14.57 -10.97 1.46
C VAL A 75 -14.59 -10.37 0.07
N CYS A 76 -14.50 -9.04 -0.03
CA CYS A 76 -14.36 -8.36 -1.30
C CYS A 76 -12.91 -8.47 -1.78
N ARG A 77 -12.70 -8.87 -3.05
CA ARG A 77 -11.40 -8.96 -3.67
C ARG A 77 -11.31 -8.07 -4.90
N GLY A 78 -10.34 -7.18 -4.90
CA GLY A 78 -9.84 -6.49 -6.09
C GLY A 78 -8.76 -7.33 -6.77
N ALA A 79 -7.66 -6.72 -7.18
CA ALA A 79 -6.55 -7.42 -7.84
C ALA A 79 -5.80 -8.41 -6.93
N GLY A 80 -5.97 -8.34 -5.61
CA GLY A 80 -5.36 -9.27 -4.67
C GLY A 80 -3.88 -8.98 -4.36
N THR A 81 -3.40 -7.79 -4.69
CA THR A 81 -2.01 -7.33 -4.56
C THR A 81 -1.66 -6.82 -3.16
N GLY A 82 -2.53 -7.00 -2.18
CA GLY A 82 -2.32 -6.54 -0.81
C GLY A 82 -1.26 -7.35 -0.07
N LEU A 83 -0.56 -6.70 0.88
CA LEU A 83 0.56 -7.23 1.64
C LEU A 83 0.23 -7.49 3.12
N ALA A 84 -1.05 -7.70 3.44
CA ALA A 84 -1.49 -7.88 4.84
C ALA A 84 -2.42 -9.10 5.07
N GLY A 85 -2.68 -9.92 4.05
CA GLY A 85 -3.62 -11.04 4.15
C GLY A 85 -5.09 -10.60 4.17
N GLY A 86 -5.40 -9.36 3.78
CA GLY A 86 -6.74 -8.79 3.89
C GLY A 86 -7.74 -9.31 2.84
N ALA A 87 -7.27 -9.77 1.70
CA ALA A 87 -8.11 -10.27 0.61
C ALA A 87 -8.29 -11.81 0.64
N THR A 88 -8.35 -12.41 1.83
CA THR A 88 -8.41 -13.87 2.03
C THR A 88 -9.58 -14.29 2.91
N CYS A 89 -10.19 -15.44 2.62
CA CYS A 89 -11.39 -15.93 3.30
C CYS A 89 -11.08 -16.76 4.55
N LYS A 90 -10.44 -16.17 5.56
CA LYS A 90 -10.05 -16.85 6.81
C LYS A 90 -11.20 -17.63 7.49
N TYR A 91 -12.43 -17.23 7.27
CA TYR A 91 -13.63 -17.83 7.86
C TYR A 91 -14.50 -18.56 6.82
N GLY A 92 -13.99 -18.85 5.63
CA GLY A 92 -14.77 -19.41 4.52
C GLY A 92 -15.71 -18.37 3.90
N GLY A 93 -16.87 -18.81 3.43
CA GLY A 93 -17.89 -17.96 2.83
C GLY A 93 -17.61 -17.53 1.41
N ILE A 94 -18.09 -16.35 1.04
CA ILE A 94 -18.07 -15.81 -0.32
C ILE A 94 -16.85 -14.93 -0.53
N MET A 95 -16.05 -15.22 -1.56
CA MET A 95 -15.12 -14.25 -2.14
C MET A 95 -15.81 -13.56 -3.31
N LEU A 96 -16.09 -12.27 -3.15
CA LEU A 96 -16.73 -11.43 -4.14
C LEU A 96 -15.69 -10.60 -4.88
N SER A 97 -15.45 -10.90 -6.15
CA SER A 97 -14.51 -10.17 -7.00
C SER A 97 -15.18 -9.03 -7.74
N VAL A 98 -14.63 -7.82 -7.56
CA VAL A 98 -15.08 -6.61 -8.28
C VAL A 98 -14.28 -6.34 -9.56
N MET A 99 -13.37 -7.23 -9.95
CA MET A 99 -12.44 -6.99 -11.08
C MET A 99 -13.13 -6.79 -12.43
N ARG A 100 -14.35 -7.31 -12.61
CA ARG A 100 -15.15 -7.05 -13.83
C ARG A 100 -15.94 -5.73 -13.77
N MET A 101 -15.98 -5.07 -12.64
CA MET A 101 -16.47 -3.71 -12.47
C MET A 101 -15.31 -2.72 -12.69
N ASN A 102 -14.84 -2.60 -13.94
CA ASN A 102 -13.58 -1.90 -14.26
C ASN A 102 -13.75 -0.71 -15.22
N LYS A 103 -14.96 -0.23 -15.39
CA LYS A 103 -15.23 0.90 -16.28
C LYS A 103 -14.59 2.18 -15.72
N ILE A 104 -13.86 2.88 -16.59
CA ILE A 104 -13.36 4.24 -16.37
C ILE A 104 -14.24 5.19 -17.17
N PHE A 105 -14.79 6.22 -16.51
CA PHE A 105 -15.64 7.20 -17.16
C PHE A 105 -14.81 8.35 -17.72
N PRO A 106 -15.33 9.13 -18.69
CA PRO A 106 -14.62 10.27 -19.24
C PRO A 106 -14.18 11.27 -18.15
N VAL A 107 -13.02 11.86 -18.34
CA VAL A 107 -12.50 12.91 -17.45
C VAL A 107 -13.43 14.13 -17.45
N ASP A 108 -13.79 14.59 -16.28
CA ASP A 108 -14.50 15.86 -16.08
C ASP A 108 -13.47 16.99 -15.91
N HIS A 109 -13.14 17.65 -17.02
CA HIS A 109 -12.22 18.78 -17.05
C HIS A 109 -12.68 19.98 -16.20
N LYS A 110 -14.00 20.18 -16.08
CA LYS A 110 -14.54 21.34 -15.33
C LYS A 110 -14.32 21.18 -13.85
N ASN A 111 -14.41 19.95 -13.34
CA ASN A 111 -14.21 19.62 -11.94
C ASN A 111 -12.81 19.03 -11.67
N GLN A 112 -12.02 18.76 -12.72
CA GLN A 112 -10.71 18.09 -12.65
C GLN A 112 -10.83 16.78 -11.88
N THR A 113 -11.74 15.90 -12.33
CA THR A 113 -11.98 14.60 -11.71
C THR A 113 -12.13 13.50 -12.74
N ILE A 114 -11.89 12.28 -12.30
CA ILE A 114 -12.16 11.06 -13.03
C ILE A 114 -12.97 10.12 -12.13
N THR A 115 -13.99 9.50 -12.69
CA THR A 115 -14.79 8.51 -11.98
C THR A 115 -14.47 7.13 -12.55
N ALA A 116 -14.36 6.13 -11.69
CA ALA A 116 -14.12 4.75 -12.10
C ALA A 116 -14.83 3.75 -11.18
N GLN A 117 -15.22 2.61 -11.74
CA GLN A 117 -15.61 1.44 -10.98
C GLN A 117 -14.40 0.84 -10.26
N THR A 118 -14.61 0.18 -9.15
CA THR A 118 -13.57 -0.17 -8.18
C THR A 118 -12.61 -1.29 -8.60
N GLY A 119 -12.97 -2.05 -9.64
CA GLY A 119 -12.08 -3.02 -10.28
C GLY A 119 -11.14 -2.41 -11.34
N ALA A 120 -11.27 -1.12 -11.68
CA ALA A 120 -10.36 -0.46 -12.60
C ALA A 120 -8.94 -0.43 -12.05
N LEU A 121 -7.93 -0.66 -12.88
CA LEU A 121 -6.54 -0.68 -12.47
C LEU A 121 -6.00 0.75 -12.31
N LEU A 122 -5.11 0.93 -11.33
CA LEU A 122 -4.42 2.21 -11.10
C LEU A 122 -3.71 2.71 -12.36
N ILE A 123 -2.98 1.82 -13.05
CA ILE A 123 -2.24 2.16 -14.27
C ILE A 123 -3.16 2.70 -15.38
N ASP A 124 -4.37 2.13 -15.53
CA ASP A 124 -5.32 2.55 -16.56
C ASP A 124 -5.93 3.91 -16.21
N ILE A 125 -6.20 4.19 -14.93
CA ILE A 125 -6.68 5.49 -14.47
C ILE A 125 -5.62 6.57 -14.67
N GLN A 126 -4.35 6.27 -14.34
CA GLN A 126 -3.23 7.18 -14.56
C GLN A 126 -3.03 7.47 -16.05
N ALA A 127 -3.16 6.44 -16.91
CA ALA A 127 -3.08 6.59 -18.36
C ALA A 127 -4.22 7.47 -18.91
N ALA A 128 -5.47 7.20 -18.53
CA ALA A 128 -6.63 7.98 -18.93
C ALA A 128 -6.54 9.46 -18.51
N ALA A 129 -6.06 9.73 -17.30
CA ALA A 129 -5.83 11.10 -16.84
C ALA A 129 -4.73 11.80 -17.66
N LYS A 130 -3.64 11.09 -17.96
CA LYS A 130 -2.50 11.59 -18.74
C LYS A 130 -2.85 11.93 -20.18
N GLU A 131 -3.68 11.10 -20.84
CA GLU A 131 -4.18 11.36 -22.19
C GLU A 131 -4.94 12.68 -22.31
N GLU A 132 -5.59 13.10 -21.22
CA GLU A 132 -6.32 14.35 -21.10
C GLU A 132 -5.48 15.52 -20.51
N GLY A 133 -4.15 15.33 -20.38
CA GLY A 133 -3.22 16.34 -19.85
C GLY A 133 -3.34 16.60 -18.36
N LEU A 134 -3.98 15.67 -17.63
CA LEU A 134 -4.12 15.71 -16.18
C LEU A 134 -3.30 14.59 -15.51
N PHE A 135 -3.25 14.62 -14.19
CA PHE A 135 -2.40 13.73 -13.42
C PHE A 135 -3.11 13.23 -12.16
N TYR A 136 -3.10 11.91 -11.95
CA TYR A 136 -3.48 11.25 -10.71
C TYR A 136 -2.21 10.88 -9.94
N PRO A 137 -1.83 11.66 -8.89
CA PRO A 137 -0.54 11.53 -8.22
C PRO A 137 -0.32 10.28 -7.38
N PRO A 138 -1.31 9.72 -6.63
CA PRO A 138 -1.07 8.57 -5.76
C PRO A 138 -0.36 7.46 -6.50
N ASP A 139 0.74 6.97 -5.91
CA ASP A 139 1.72 6.13 -6.59
C ASP A 139 2.19 4.97 -5.70
N PRO A 140 1.27 4.10 -5.23
CA PRO A 140 1.67 2.86 -4.58
C PRO A 140 2.52 2.01 -5.53
N GLY A 141 3.44 1.22 -4.97
CA GLY A 141 4.41 0.46 -5.77
C GLY A 141 3.77 -0.44 -6.82
N GLU A 142 2.64 -1.07 -6.49
CA GLU A 142 1.93 -1.99 -7.39
C GLU A 142 0.92 -1.25 -8.30
N LYS A 143 1.26 -1.18 -9.59
CA LYS A 143 0.46 -0.47 -10.60
C LYS A 143 -0.76 -1.23 -11.10
N THR A 144 -0.77 -2.54 -10.93
CA THR A 144 -1.89 -3.41 -11.30
C THR A 144 -2.91 -3.55 -10.15
N ALA A 145 -2.70 -2.85 -9.05
CA ALA A 145 -3.69 -2.74 -7.98
C ALA A 145 -5.01 -2.15 -8.50
N SER A 146 -6.14 -2.65 -7.99
CA SER A 146 -7.45 -2.06 -8.29
C SER A 146 -7.65 -0.77 -7.50
N ILE A 147 -8.33 0.21 -8.09
CA ILE A 147 -8.58 1.49 -7.41
C ILE A 147 -9.44 1.32 -6.15
N GLY A 148 -10.36 0.38 -6.13
CA GLY A 148 -11.12 0.04 -4.92
C GLY A 148 -10.21 -0.47 -3.81
N GLY A 149 -9.22 -1.31 -4.13
CA GLY A 149 -8.18 -1.75 -3.21
C GLY A 149 -7.39 -0.57 -2.64
N ASN A 150 -6.89 0.33 -3.50
CA ASN A 150 -6.14 1.51 -3.07
C ASN A 150 -6.94 2.43 -2.14
N VAL A 151 -8.24 2.61 -2.41
CA VAL A 151 -9.12 3.43 -1.56
C VAL A 151 -9.36 2.75 -0.22
N ILE A 152 -9.70 1.45 -0.23
CA ILE A 152 -10.09 0.75 0.99
C ILE A 152 -8.93 0.52 1.96
N THR A 153 -7.69 0.48 1.45
CA THR A 153 -6.47 0.43 2.26
C THR A 153 -5.87 1.81 2.52
N ASN A 154 -6.38 2.87 1.88
CA ASN A 154 -5.76 4.19 1.85
C ASN A 154 -4.30 4.13 1.40
N ALA A 155 -4.05 3.46 0.28
CA ALA A 155 -2.71 3.16 -0.21
C ALA A 155 -1.82 4.41 -0.30
N GLY A 156 -0.60 4.27 0.21
CA GLY A 156 0.45 5.29 0.19
C GLY A 156 1.32 5.23 -1.05
N GLY A 157 2.63 5.34 -0.86
CA GLY A 157 3.64 5.20 -1.89
C GLY A 157 4.60 6.37 -2.00
N MET A 158 5.57 6.25 -2.88
CA MET A 158 6.76 7.11 -2.99
C MET A 158 6.49 8.62 -3.09
N LYS A 159 5.34 9.03 -3.65
CA LYS A 159 5.02 10.45 -3.86
C LYS A 159 4.18 11.07 -2.74
N ALA A 160 3.93 10.33 -1.65
CA ALA A 160 3.09 10.79 -0.55
C ALA A 160 3.64 12.05 0.14
N VAL A 161 4.95 12.21 0.21
CA VAL A 161 5.59 13.39 0.83
C VAL A 161 5.16 14.71 0.20
N ARG A 162 4.88 14.73 -1.11
CA ARG A 162 4.41 15.92 -1.84
C ARG A 162 2.91 15.96 -2.02
N TYR A 163 2.34 14.85 -2.46
CA TYR A 163 0.95 14.83 -2.94
C TYR A 163 -0.04 14.30 -1.91
N GLY A 164 0.44 13.59 -0.89
CA GLY A 164 -0.44 12.89 0.06
C GLY A 164 -0.81 11.50 -0.41
N LEU A 165 -1.81 10.94 0.23
CA LEU A 165 -2.26 9.55 0.09
C LEU A 165 -3.49 9.44 -0.82
N THR A 166 -3.97 8.25 -1.05
CA THR A 166 -5.20 7.99 -1.82
C THR A 166 -6.39 8.80 -1.29
N ARG A 167 -6.57 8.91 0.06
CA ARG A 167 -7.66 9.68 0.68
C ARG A 167 -7.71 11.15 0.26
N ASP A 168 -6.57 11.77 0.00
CA ASP A 168 -6.48 13.18 -0.38
C ASP A 168 -7.02 13.45 -1.79
N PHE A 169 -7.23 12.38 -2.55
CA PHE A 169 -7.72 12.42 -3.92
C PHE A 169 -9.14 11.89 -4.10
N VAL A 170 -9.73 11.23 -3.10
CA VAL A 170 -11.10 10.74 -3.18
C VAL A 170 -12.10 11.85 -2.90
N ARG A 171 -12.99 12.14 -3.88
CA ARG A 171 -14.07 13.13 -3.77
C ARG A 171 -15.36 12.50 -3.25
N CYS A 172 -15.78 11.39 -3.85
CA CYS A 172 -16.92 10.63 -3.36
C CYS A 172 -16.76 9.14 -3.62
N ILE A 173 -17.55 8.37 -2.92
CA ILE A 173 -17.59 6.91 -2.97
C ILE A 173 -19.04 6.47 -3.10
N GLU A 174 -19.33 5.56 -4.03
CA GLU A 174 -20.53 4.74 -3.99
C GLU A 174 -20.15 3.38 -3.40
N ALA A 175 -20.98 2.88 -2.47
CA ALA A 175 -20.71 1.61 -1.82
C ALA A 175 -22.01 0.86 -1.49
N VAL A 176 -21.87 -0.46 -1.33
CA VAL A 176 -22.93 -1.36 -0.82
C VAL A 176 -22.64 -1.69 0.64
N MET A 177 -23.61 -1.41 1.49
CA MET A 177 -23.56 -1.71 2.92
C MET A 177 -23.81 -3.20 3.19
N PRO A 178 -23.51 -3.72 4.38
CA PRO A 178 -23.76 -5.14 4.72
C PRO A 178 -25.19 -5.60 4.50
N ASP A 179 -26.19 -4.74 4.71
CA ASP A 179 -27.63 -5.03 4.51
C ASP A 179 -28.08 -4.95 3.04
N GLY A 180 -27.15 -4.72 2.11
CA GLY A 180 -27.39 -4.57 0.68
C GLY A 180 -27.80 -3.15 0.25
N SER A 181 -27.97 -2.19 1.17
CA SER A 181 -28.31 -0.81 0.79
C SER A 181 -27.16 -0.14 0.04
N ILE A 182 -27.48 0.55 -1.07
CA ILE A 182 -26.50 1.31 -1.86
C ILE A 182 -26.49 2.74 -1.33
N MET A 183 -25.29 3.23 -0.99
CA MET A 183 -25.10 4.57 -0.43
C MET A 183 -24.01 5.34 -1.19
N ASN A 184 -24.19 6.67 -1.22
CA ASN A 184 -23.15 7.58 -1.72
C ASN A 184 -22.61 8.38 -0.53
N PHE A 185 -21.30 8.31 -0.33
CA PHE A 185 -20.57 9.06 0.68
C PHE A 185 -19.94 10.30 0.04
N SER A 186 -20.46 11.50 0.39
CA SER A 186 -20.10 12.77 -0.20
C SER A 186 -20.63 12.93 -1.66
N SER A 187 -20.09 13.89 -2.38
CA SER A 187 -20.36 14.19 -3.79
C SER A 187 -19.12 14.82 -4.42
N ASN A 188 -19.16 15.13 -5.72
CA ASN A 188 -18.01 15.72 -6.42
C ASN A 188 -17.84 17.21 -6.07
N VAL A 189 -17.60 17.52 -4.80
CA VAL A 189 -17.37 18.88 -4.28
C VAL A 189 -16.01 18.98 -3.60
N VAL A 190 -15.49 20.21 -3.52
CA VAL A 190 -14.19 20.48 -2.86
C VAL A 190 -14.33 20.61 -1.35
N LYS A 191 -15.45 21.15 -0.88
CA LYS A 191 -15.70 21.35 0.55
C LYS A 191 -17.00 20.66 0.94
N ASN A 192 -16.97 19.95 2.07
CA ASN A 192 -18.17 19.34 2.64
C ASN A 192 -18.09 19.39 4.18
N THR A 193 -19.10 20.01 4.79
CA THR A 193 -19.33 20.06 6.25
C THR A 193 -20.72 19.57 6.61
N THR A 194 -21.34 18.76 5.75
CA THR A 194 -22.69 18.23 5.94
C THR A 194 -22.60 16.95 6.79
N GLY A 195 -22.57 17.11 8.10
CA GLY A 195 -22.47 16.00 9.04
C GLY A 195 -21.05 15.46 9.19
N PHE A 196 -20.91 14.20 9.62
CA PHE A 196 -19.62 13.50 9.72
C PHE A 196 -19.08 13.15 8.33
N ASP A 197 -17.77 13.19 8.17
CA ASP A 197 -17.14 12.70 6.93
C ASP A 197 -17.03 11.17 6.97
N VAL A 198 -18.14 10.50 6.64
CA VAL A 198 -18.22 9.04 6.58
C VAL A 198 -17.33 8.48 5.46
N LYS A 199 -17.12 9.26 4.39
CA LYS A 199 -16.19 8.91 3.32
C LYS A 199 -14.79 8.62 3.88
N ASP A 200 -14.27 9.52 4.72
CA ASP A 200 -12.94 9.37 5.32
C ASP A 200 -12.88 8.26 6.38
N LEU A 201 -14.01 7.84 6.93
CA LEU A 201 -14.10 6.67 7.80
C LEU A 201 -14.01 5.36 7.00
N VAL A 202 -14.58 5.35 5.80
CA VAL A 202 -14.55 4.19 4.88
C VAL A 202 -13.18 4.00 4.24
N ILE A 203 -12.50 5.10 3.89
CA ILE A 203 -11.14 5.05 3.33
C ILE A 203 -10.17 4.52 4.40
N GLY A 204 -9.47 3.43 4.10
CA GLY A 204 -8.58 2.76 5.04
C GLY A 204 -9.28 1.80 6.01
N SER A 205 -10.56 1.46 5.75
CA SER A 205 -11.31 0.48 6.56
C SER A 205 -11.03 -0.98 6.19
N GLU A 206 -10.18 -1.23 5.22
CA GLU A 206 -9.82 -2.58 4.71
C GLU A 206 -11.04 -3.45 4.32
N GLY A 207 -12.13 -2.81 3.86
CA GLY A 207 -13.33 -3.50 3.37
C GLY A 207 -14.24 -4.06 4.47
N ILE A 208 -13.97 -3.78 5.75
CA ILE A 208 -14.78 -4.33 6.84
C ILE A 208 -16.09 -3.57 7.09
N LEU A 209 -16.31 -2.41 6.46
CA LEU A 209 -17.49 -1.59 6.65
C LEU A 209 -18.49 -1.72 5.49
N CYS A 210 -18.02 -1.79 4.25
CA CYS A 210 -18.83 -1.86 3.04
C CYS A 210 -18.01 -2.34 1.85
N ILE A 211 -18.69 -2.62 0.71
CA ILE A 211 -18.05 -2.92 -0.57
C ILE A 211 -18.17 -1.69 -1.48
N LEU A 212 -17.04 -1.16 -1.92
CA LEU A 212 -16.99 -0.03 -2.85
C LEU A 212 -17.36 -0.48 -4.26
N THR A 213 -18.18 0.32 -4.95
CA THR A 213 -18.62 0.04 -6.33
C THR A 213 -18.12 1.08 -7.32
N GLU A 214 -18.05 2.35 -6.92
CA GLU A 214 -17.56 3.45 -7.75
C GLU A 214 -16.84 4.49 -6.91
N VAL A 215 -15.81 5.12 -7.46
CA VAL A 215 -15.07 6.21 -6.81
C VAL A 215 -14.85 7.36 -7.79
N THR A 216 -14.98 8.59 -7.30
CA THR A 216 -14.61 9.80 -8.03
C THR A 216 -13.33 10.36 -7.44
N LEU A 217 -12.32 10.53 -8.28
CA LEU A 217 -10.97 10.92 -7.92
C LEU A 217 -10.66 12.32 -8.42
N LYS A 218 -10.01 13.11 -7.59
CA LYS A 218 -9.44 14.42 -7.96
C LYS A 218 -8.23 14.20 -8.86
N LEU A 219 -8.11 15.05 -9.87
CA LEU A 219 -6.93 15.18 -10.74
C LEU A 219 -6.22 16.50 -10.52
N LEU A 220 -4.95 16.55 -10.88
CA LEU A 220 -4.13 17.76 -10.89
C LEU A 220 -3.63 18.04 -12.32
N PRO A 221 -3.23 19.29 -12.65
CA PRO A 221 -2.40 19.54 -13.81
C PRO A 221 -1.10 18.73 -13.71
N ALA A 222 -0.68 18.11 -14.82
CA ALA A 222 0.55 17.34 -14.85
C ALA A 222 1.78 18.25 -14.66
N PRO A 223 2.81 17.81 -13.89
CA PRO A 223 4.08 18.53 -13.85
C PRO A 223 4.73 18.52 -15.24
N THR A 224 5.39 19.63 -15.60
CA THR A 224 6.00 19.78 -16.93
C THR A 224 7.40 19.17 -17.01
N CYS A 225 8.08 19.07 -15.89
CA CYS A 225 9.43 18.49 -15.79
C CYS A 225 9.67 17.88 -14.42
N SER A 226 10.58 16.91 -14.38
CA SER A 226 11.02 16.25 -13.15
C SER A 226 12.52 15.94 -13.21
N SER A 227 13.15 15.79 -12.04
CA SER A 227 14.53 15.33 -11.91
C SER A 227 14.71 14.46 -10.68
N THR A 228 15.61 13.50 -10.77
CA THR A 228 15.98 12.61 -9.68
C THR A 228 17.44 12.80 -9.30
N LEU A 229 17.70 13.00 -8.01
CA LEU A 229 19.05 13.05 -7.44
C LEU A 229 19.31 11.75 -6.66
N VAL A 230 20.53 11.25 -6.75
CA VAL A 230 21.01 10.08 -5.99
C VAL A 230 22.23 10.52 -5.18
N MET A 231 22.09 10.50 -3.88
CA MET A 231 23.08 11.02 -2.92
C MET A 231 23.62 9.88 -2.06
N PRO A 232 24.84 9.40 -2.28
CA PRO A 232 25.47 8.36 -1.47
C PRO A 232 26.01 8.93 -0.15
N PHE A 233 25.88 8.13 0.94
CA PHE A 233 26.38 8.42 2.29
C PHE A 233 27.22 7.27 2.82
N ARG A 234 27.98 7.54 3.91
CA ARG A 234 28.86 6.55 4.58
C ARG A 234 28.06 5.57 5.43
N SER A 235 26.86 5.97 5.88
CA SER A 235 25.96 5.13 6.68
C SER A 235 24.52 5.49 6.42
N LEU A 236 23.62 4.61 6.87
CA LEU A 236 22.18 4.84 6.78
C LEU A 236 21.73 5.95 7.74
N GLU A 237 22.40 6.09 8.88
CA GLU A 237 22.13 7.17 9.83
C GLU A 237 22.44 8.55 9.22
N GLU A 238 23.61 8.71 8.55
CA GLU A 238 23.95 9.95 7.83
C GLU A 238 22.92 10.25 6.72
N CYS A 239 22.46 9.19 6.02
CA CYS A 239 21.42 9.28 5.00
C CYS A 239 20.09 9.77 5.60
N ALA A 240 19.65 9.18 6.70
CA ALA A 240 18.41 9.56 7.39
C ALA A 240 18.47 10.98 7.98
N ASP A 241 19.61 11.41 8.51
CA ASP A 241 19.83 12.77 9.03
C ASP A 241 19.76 13.85 7.94
N MET A 242 19.90 13.48 6.67
CA MET A 242 19.74 14.39 5.53
C MET A 242 18.27 14.70 5.23
N VAL A 243 17.33 13.80 5.56
CA VAL A 243 15.90 13.95 5.22
C VAL A 243 15.28 15.25 5.73
N PRO A 244 15.39 15.62 7.03
CA PRO A 244 14.86 16.90 7.50
C PRO A 244 15.46 18.09 6.77
N LYS A 245 16.75 18.04 6.40
CA LYS A 245 17.44 19.13 5.70
C LYS A 245 16.94 19.33 4.26
N VAL A 246 16.57 18.23 3.57
CA VAL A 246 15.91 18.30 2.25
C VAL A 246 14.52 18.90 2.40
N LEU A 247 13.78 18.54 3.45
CA LEU A 247 12.43 19.04 3.71
C LEU A 247 12.38 20.51 4.14
N ASP A 248 13.46 21.03 4.72
CA ASP A 248 13.59 22.46 5.11
C ASP A 248 13.92 23.37 3.92
N LEU A 249 14.25 22.82 2.75
CA LEU A 249 14.47 23.60 1.54
C LEU A 249 13.16 24.25 1.05
N PRO A 250 13.21 25.40 0.34
CA PRO A 250 12.02 26.09 -0.15
C PRO A 250 11.34 25.39 -1.35
N PHE A 251 11.65 24.13 -1.56
CA PHE A 251 11.13 23.29 -2.65
C PHE A 251 10.63 21.98 -2.07
N VAL A 252 9.35 21.67 -2.29
CA VAL A 252 8.77 20.41 -1.79
C VAL A 252 9.23 19.25 -2.68
N PRO A 253 9.98 18.28 -2.15
CA PRO A 253 10.38 17.10 -2.92
C PRO A 253 9.17 16.23 -3.25
N THR A 254 9.17 15.61 -4.43
CA THR A 254 8.11 14.70 -4.88
C THR A 254 8.22 13.33 -4.20
N ALA A 255 9.44 12.86 -4.03
CA ALA A 255 9.76 11.63 -3.31
C ALA A 255 11.09 11.77 -2.59
N ILE A 256 11.23 11.11 -1.44
CA ILE A 256 12.50 10.93 -0.73
C ILE A 256 12.55 9.49 -0.26
N GLU A 257 13.45 8.70 -0.85
CA GLU A 257 13.63 7.29 -0.59
C GLU A 257 15.04 7.01 -0.05
N PHE A 258 15.19 6.07 0.85
CA PHE A 258 16.51 5.59 1.25
C PHE A 258 16.68 4.11 0.98
N LEU A 259 17.90 3.72 0.63
CA LEU A 259 18.31 2.34 0.37
C LEU A 259 19.70 2.08 0.95
N GLU A 260 19.91 0.92 1.53
CA GLU A 260 21.24 0.42 1.82
C GLU A 260 21.91 -0.19 0.58
N ARG A 261 23.23 -0.15 0.53
CA ARG A 261 24.01 -0.70 -0.58
C ARG A 261 23.77 -2.18 -0.78
N GLU A 262 23.69 -2.95 0.30
CA GLU A 262 23.47 -4.39 0.24
C GLU A 262 22.14 -4.73 -0.47
N LEU A 263 21.09 -3.98 -0.18
CA LEU A 263 19.80 -4.14 -0.83
C LEU A 263 19.85 -3.82 -2.33
N ILE A 264 20.55 -2.74 -2.70
CA ILE A 264 20.78 -2.39 -4.11
C ILE A 264 21.55 -3.51 -4.82
N ASP A 265 22.59 -4.06 -4.19
CA ASP A 265 23.41 -5.13 -4.75
C ASP A 265 22.61 -6.42 -4.94
N ILE A 266 21.67 -6.73 -4.05
CA ILE A 266 20.72 -7.85 -4.20
C ILE A 266 19.89 -7.65 -5.48
N VAL A 267 19.29 -6.48 -5.65
CA VAL A 267 18.43 -6.17 -6.81
C VAL A 267 19.26 -6.16 -8.11
N GLU A 268 20.45 -5.59 -8.09
CA GLU A 268 21.36 -5.60 -9.26
C GLU A 268 21.68 -7.03 -9.71
N ARG A 269 21.97 -7.93 -8.76
CA ARG A 269 22.24 -9.35 -9.07
C ARG A 269 21.02 -10.06 -9.65
N SER A 270 19.84 -9.80 -9.08
CA SER A 270 18.59 -10.47 -9.48
C SER A 270 18.06 -9.99 -10.83
N LEU A 271 18.15 -8.69 -11.10
CA LEU A 271 17.62 -8.07 -12.33
C LEU A 271 18.65 -7.89 -13.44
N HIS A 272 19.95 -8.14 -13.18
CA HIS A 272 21.06 -7.84 -14.09
C HIS A 272 21.08 -6.37 -14.56
N LYS A 273 20.57 -5.44 -13.74
CA LYS A 273 20.55 -3.99 -13.97
C LYS A 273 21.54 -3.31 -13.05
N LEU A 274 22.14 -2.22 -13.55
CA LEU A 274 23.14 -1.49 -12.79
C LEU A 274 22.52 -0.21 -12.20
N PHE A 275 22.64 -0.06 -10.88
CA PHE A 275 22.35 1.20 -10.23
C PHE A 275 23.46 2.22 -10.53
N PRO A 276 23.13 3.49 -10.82
CA PRO A 276 24.11 4.45 -11.35
C PRO A 276 25.22 4.84 -10.37
N VAL A 277 25.04 4.62 -9.07
CA VAL A 277 25.99 4.97 -8.00
C VAL A 277 26.56 3.69 -7.40
N LYS A 278 27.88 3.59 -7.29
CA LYS A 278 28.60 2.39 -6.85
C LYS A 278 29.32 2.52 -5.52
N HIS A 279 29.28 3.68 -4.90
CA HIS A 279 29.96 3.98 -3.63
C HIS A 279 28.95 4.45 -2.58
N GLY A 280 29.36 4.40 -1.33
CA GLY A 280 28.50 4.68 -0.16
C GLY A 280 27.79 3.43 0.36
N GLU A 281 27.59 3.37 1.68
CA GLU A 281 26.87 2.27 2.36
C GLU A 281 25.35 2.45 2.28
N ALA A 282 24.90 3.68 2.06
CA ALA A 282 23.49 4.02 1.85
C ALA A 282 23.32 5.12 0.81
N VAL A 283 22.17 5.20 0.19
CA VAL A 283 21.82 6.26 -0.76
C VAL A 283 20.48 6.89 -0.40
N LEU A 284 20.39 8.22 -0.55
CA LEU A 284 19.15 8.96 -0.57
C LEU A 284 18.79 9.28 -2.02
N ILE A 285 17.58 8.92 -2.42
CA ILE A 285 17.01 9.23 -3.73
C ILE A 285 15.99 10.33 -3.52
N VAL A 286 16.18 11.48 -4.16
CA VAL A 286 15.26 12.64 -4.05
C VAL A 286 14.75 12.98 -5.42
N MET A 287 13.42 13.08 -5.57
CA MET A 287 12.78 13.51 -6.80
C MET A 287 12.10 14.87 -6.61
N TYR A 288 12.18 15.72 -7.62
CA TYR A 288 11.44 16.96 -7.73
C TYR A 288 10.64 16.98 -9.02
N ASP A 289 9.36 17.32 -8.90
CA ASP A 289 8.51 17.75 -10.01
C ASP A 289 8.39 19.28 -10.00
N ALA A 290 8.34 19.90 -11.17
CA ALA A 290 8.18 21.35 -11.28
C ALA A 290 7.30 21.76 -12.47
N SER A 291 6.82 23.01 -12.41
CA SER A 291 6.03 23.64 -13.46
C SER A 291 6.90 24.33 -14.52
N SER A 292 8.20 24.52 -14.22
CA SER A 292 9.18 25.07 -15.16
C SER A 292 10.57 24.50 -14.91
N LYS A 293 11.39 24.53 -15.96
CA LYS A 293 12.79 24.08 -15.85
C LYS A 293 13.59 24.95 -14.87
N GLU A 294 13.35 26.24 -14.81
CA GLU A 294 14.03 27.15 -13.89
C GLU A 294 13.74 26.83 -12.41
N GLU A 295 12.48 26.48 -12.10
CA GLU A 295 12.10 26.03 -10.78
C GLU A 295 12.80 24.72 -10.44
N LEU A 296 12.79 23.76 -11.37
CA LEU A 296 13.44 22.46 -11.21
C LEU A 296 14.95 22.62 -10.99
N ASP A 297 15.64 23.42 -11.80
CA ASP A 297 17.08 23.62 -11.69
C ASP A 297 17.45 24.22 -10.33
N ARG A 298 16.69 25.21 -9.83
CA ARG A 298 16.90 25.78 -8.49
C ARG A 298 16.68 24.75 -7.38
N ALA A 299 15.67 23.89 -7.49
CA ALA A 299 15.41 22.87 -6.50
C ALA A 299 16.55 21.83 -6.46
N VAL A 300 17.00 21.39 -7.63
CA VAL A 300 18.11 20.45 -7.79
C VAL A 300 19.41 21.03 -7.25
N GLU A 301 19.76 22.25 -7.59
CA GLU A 301 20.97 22.95 -7.11
C GLU A 301 20.95 23.11 -5.58
N ALA A 302 19.83 23.52 -5.00
CA ALA A 302 19.68 23.69 -3.55
C ALA A 302 19.83 22.35 -2.83
N ALA A 303 19.21 21.29 -3.33
CA ALA A 303 19.30 19.96 -2.73
C ALA A 303 20.70 19.37 -2.85
N ALA A 304 21.35 19.54 -3.99
CA ALA A 304 22.73 19.06 -4.20
C ALA A 304 23.73 19.79 -3.28
N ALA A 305 23.61 21.11 -3.16
CA ALA A 305 24.45 21.90 -2.25
C ALA A 305 24.27 21.48 -0.81
N ALA A 306 23.00 21.38 -0.35
CA ALA A 306 22.68 20.94 1.00
C ALA A 306 23.22 19.53 1.30
N ALA A 307 23.13 18.60 0.35
CA ALA A 307 23.65 17.24 0.51
C ALA A 307 25.17 17.24 0.70
N LEU A 308 25.91 17.93 -0.16
CA LEU A 308 27.38 17.99 -0.10
C LEU A 308 27.88 18.69 1.18
N GLU A 309 27.20 19.75 1.62
CA GLU A 309 27.49 20.44 2.88
C GLU A 309 27.21 19.58 4.11
N ASN A 310 26.33 18.56 4.00
CA ASN A 310 25.89 17.71 5.10
C ASN A 310 26.38 16.26 5.00
N GLY A 311 27.50 16.02 4.28
CA GLY A 311 28.24 14.76 4.33
C GLY A 311 27.94 13.77 3.21
N ALA A 312 27.11 14.10 2.24
CA ALA A 312 26.99 13.27 1.05
C ALA A 312 28.35 13.13 0.36
N LEU A 313 28.69 11.91 -0.06
CA LEU A 313 29.95 11.61 -0.72
C LEU A 313 29.97 12.17 -2.16
N ASP A 314 28.80 12.30 -2.76
CA ASP A 314 28.57 12.82 -4.10
C ASP A 314 27.08 13.18 -4.26
N CYS A 315 26.72 13.84 -5.36
CA CYS A 315 25.31 14.06 -5.75
C CYS A 315 25.18 13.83 -7.25
N ASN A 316 24.59 12.71 -7.62
CA ASN A 316 24.39 12.33 -9.01
C ASN A 316 23.00 12.75 -9.49
N ILE A 317 22.93 13.55 -10.53
CA ILE A 317 21.67 14.00 -11.14
C ILE A 317 21.33 13.07 -12.29
N ALA A 318 20.21 12.33 -12.17
CA ALA A 318 19.64 11.56 -13.26
C ALA A 318 18.86 12.49 -14.20
N GLY A 319 19.61 13.28 -14.98
CA GLY A 319 19.06 14.38 -15.80
C GLY A 319 18.37 13.95 -17.10
N THR A 320 18.29 12.63 -17.39
CA THR A 320 17.51 12.10 -18.53
C THR A 320 16.44 11.13 -18.05
N PRO A 321 15.31 11.01 -18.78
CA PRO A 321 14.25 10.07 -18.44
C PRO A 321 14.75 8.63 -18.25
N GLU A 322 15.69 8.18 -19.08
CA GLU A 322 16.23 6.82 -19.05
C GLU A 322 17.07 6.57 -17.78
N ARG A 323 17.88 7.55 -17.38
CA ARG A 323 18.66 7.46 -16.13
C ARG A 323 17.76 7.49 -14.90
N ALA A 324 16.76 8.38 -14.88
CA ALA A 324 15.77 8.40 -13.82
C ALA A 324 15.00 7.09 -13.75
N ALA A 325 14.53 6.56 -14.89
CA ALA A 325 13.86 5.27 -14.96
C ALA A 325 14.71 4.14 -14.37
N SER A 326 16.01 4.09 -14.68
CA SER A 326 16.93 3.07 -14.13
C SER A 326 17.02 3.11 -12.60
N VAL A 327 17.03 4.30 -11.99
CA VAL A 327 17.03 4.45 -10.53
C VAL A 327 15.73 3.91 -9.93
N TRP A 328 14.58 4.32 -10.49
CA TRP A 328 13.27 3.94 -9.98
C TRP A 328 12.91 2.47 -10.26
N GLU A 329 13.40 1.90 -11.34
CA GLU A 329 13.28 0.46 -11.62
C GLU A 329 13.99 -0.40 -10.57
N VAL A 330 15.19 -0.01 -10.14
CA VAL A 330 15.89 -0.71 -9.05
C VAL A 330 15.13 -0.55 -7.75
N ARG A 331 14.67 0.68 -7.43
CA ARG A 331 13.86 0.93 -6.22
C ARG A 331 12.56 0.12 -6.20
N GLY A 332 11.86 0.08 -7.33
CA GLY A 332 10.58 -0.64 -7.46
C GLY A 332 10.70 -2.17 -7.43
N ALA A 333 11.89 -2.70 -7.65
CA ALA A 333 12.13 -4.15 -7.74
C ALA A 333 12.72 -4.76 -6.45
N ILE A 334 12.72 -4.01 -5.34
CA ILE A 334 13.31 -4.44 -4.06
C ILE A 334 12.64 -5.72 -3.56
N LEU A 335 11.31 -5.76 -3.50
CA LEU A 335 10.56 -6.92 -3.02
C LEU A 335 10.87 -8.17 -3.85
N GLU A 336 10.89 -8.05 -5.17
CA GLU A 336 11.21 -9.18 -6.06
C GLU A 336 12.68 -9.63 -5.94
N GLY A 337 13.58 -8.67 -5.75
CA GLY A 337 15.00 -8.98 -5.52
C GLY A 337 15.19 -9.78 -4.23
N MET A 338 14.53 -9.40 -3.16
CA MET A 338 14.60 -10.08 -1.86
C MET A 338 13.93 -11.46 -1.90
N LYS A 339 12.78 -11.61 -2.56
CA LYS A 339 12.16 -12.93 -2.79
C LYS A 339 13.11 -13.90 -3.50
N ALA A 340 13.98 -13.40 -4.37
CA ALA A 340 14.98 -14.22 -5.06
C ALA A 340 16.23 -14.54 -4.22
N ASP A 341 16.58 -13.71 -3.24
CA ASP A 341 17.77 -13.84 -2.39
C ASP A 341 17.54 -14.60 -1.07
N SER A 342 16.29 -14.79 -0.65
CA SER A 342 15.94 -15.42 0.62
C SER A 342 15.00 -16.61 0.48
N VAL A 343 15.12 -17.56 1.41
CA VAL A 343 14.24 -18.75 1.50
C VAL A 343 12.84 -18.38 1.96
N ALA A 344 12.72 -17.37 2.83
CA ALA A 344 11.48 -16.79 3.30
C ALA A 344 11.75 -15.35 3.77
N GLN A 345 10.74 -14.53 3.69
CA GLN A 345 10.80 -13.13 4.14
C GLN A 345 9.58 -12.78 4.99
N GLU A 346 9.73 -11.75 5.81
CA GLU A 346 8.66 -11.11 6.57
C GLU A 346 8.94 -9.61 6.60
N GLU A 347 7.90 -8.80 6.59
CA GLU A 347 8.03 -7.35 6.51
C GLU A 347 7.37 -6.66 7.70
N CYS A 348 8.12 -5.74 8.32
CA CYS A 348 7.59 -4.81 9.29
C CYS A 348 7.43 -3.43 8.63
N ASP A 349 6.19 -3.12 8.24
CA ASP A 349 5.79 -1.85 7.63
C ASP A 349 5.34 -0.87 8.73
N VAL A 350 6.24 -0.05 9.24
CA VAL A 350 5.90 0.96 10.26
C VAL A 350 6.02 2.37 9.71
N VAL A 351 5.37 3.31 10.39
CA VAL A 351 5.63 4.73 10.18
C VAL A 351 6.01 5.37 11.51
N VAL A 352 7.05 6.20 11.50
CA VAL A 352 7.51 6.97 12.66
C VAL A 352 7.58 8.46 12.30
N PRO A 353 7.58 9.37 13.30
CA PRO A 353 7.93 10.76 13.03
C PRO A 353 9.28 10.84 12.29
N ARG A 354 9.39 11.71 11.30
CA ARG A 354 10.58 11.83 10.43
C ARG A 354 11.89 12.01 11.22
N SER A 355 11.84 12.67 12.37
CA SER A 355 12.99 12.84 13.29
C SER A 355 13.48 11.52 13.91
N GLU A 356 12.62 10.50 13.92
CA GLU A 356 12.90 9.23 14.58
C GLU A 356 13.39 8.13 13.64
N ILE A 357 13.47 8.42 12.33
CA ILE A 357 13.86 7.43 11.32
C ILE A 357 15.22 6.81 11.63
N ALA A 358 16.25 7.64 11.85
CA ALA A 358 17.61 7.18 12.13
C ALA A 358 17.67 6.30 13.39
N GLU A 359 16.99 6.71 14.46
CA GLU A 359 16.95 5.94 15.71
C GLU A 359 16.16 4.64 15.54
N TYR A 360 15.02 4.67 14.82
CA TYR A 360 14.26 3.45 14.53
C TYR A 360 15.12 2.43 13.78
N VAL A 361 15.72 2.81 12.65
CA VAL A 361 16.54 1.93 11.81
C VAL A 361 17.70 1.32 12.62
N LYS A 362 18.42 2.14 13.39
CA LYS A 362 19.52 1.69 14.26
C LYS A 362 19.07 0.67 15.31
N GLN A 363 17.90 0.86 15.93
CA GLN A 363 17.37 -0.07 16.92
C GLN A 363 16.79 -1.33 16.25
N ALA A 364 16.12 -1.19 15.10
CA ALA A 364 15.55 -2.32 14.35
C ALA A 364 16.61 -3.36 13.98
N LYS A 365 17.78 -2.91 13.50
CA LYS A 365 18.92 -3.80 13.22
C LYS A 365 19.40 -4.56 14.45
N LYS A 366 19.42 -3.92 15.63
CA LYS A 366 19.83 -4.56 16.89
C LYS A 366 18.80 -5.59 17.35
N ILE A 367 17.51 -5.25 17.27
CA ILE A 367 16.42 -6.14 17.64
C ILE A 367 16.49 -7.39 16.77
N ALA A 368 16.47 -7.25 15.46
CA ALA A 368 16.49 -8.40 14.55
C ALA A 368 17.75 -9.27 14.72
N SER A 369 18.92 -8.65 14.86
CA SER A 369 20.18 -9.36 15.12
C SER A 369 20.15 -10.16 16.43
N ALA A 370 19.47 -9.67 17.47
CA ALA A 370 19.31 -10.40 18.73
C ALA A 370 18.51 -11.71 18.58
N HIS A 371 17.61 -11.76 17.57
CA HIS A 371 16.83 -12.93 17.20
C HIS A 371 17.46 -13.75 16.06
N GLY A 372 18.68 -13.39 15.62
CA GLY A 372 19.38 -14.10 14.53
C GLY A 372 18.79 -13.84 13.13
N ILE A 373 18.04 -12.75 12.97
CA ILE A 373 17.44 -12.34 11.70
C ILE A 373 18.29 -11.26 11.05
N ARG A 374 18.52 -11.40 9.74
CA ARG A 374 19.07 -10.32 8.90
C ARG A 374 17.96 -9.38 8.50
N VAL A 375 18.18 -8.08 8.57
CA VAL A 375 17.22 -7.06 8.13
C VAL A 375 17.84 -6.06 7.19
N GLU A 376 17.05 -5.68 6.20
CA GLU A 376 17.41 -4.68 5.19
C GLU A 376 16.36 -3.55 5.21
N PRO A 377 16.59 -2.47 5.96
CA PRO A 377 15.65 -1.34 5.99
C PRO A 377 15.69 -0.53 4.71
N CYS A 378 14.52 -0.19 4.22
CA CYS A 378 14.31 0.76 3.12
C CYS A 378 12.99 1.51 3.34
N GLY A 379 12.65 2.47 2.51
CA GLY A 379 11.31 3.06 2.56
C GLY A 379 11.22 4.52 2.15
N HIS A 380 10.02 5.04 2.38
CA HIS A 380 9.58 6.38 2.04
C HIS A 380 9.96 7.35 3.16
N CYS A 381 11.27 7.64 3.29
CA CYS A 381 11.75 8.43 4.42
C CYS A 381 11.24 9.88 4.41
N GLY A 382 10.76 10.38 3.28
CA GLY A 382 10.12 11.69 3.19
C GLY A 382 8.83 11.83 4.01
N ASP A 383 8.15 10.72 4.32
CA ASP A 383 6.92 10.69 5.12
C ASP A 383 7.03 9.84 6.40
N GLY A 384 8.18 9.20 6.61
CA GLY A 384 8.48 8.44 7.83
C GLY A 384 8.13 6.96 7.75
N ASN A 385 7.70 6.46 6.60
CA ASN A 385 7.39 5.05 6.41
C ASN A 385 8.65 4.24 6.16
N ILE A 386 8.84 3.19 6.96
CA ILE A 386 10.02 2.32 6.94
C ILE A 386 9.58 0.87 6.79
N HIS A 387 10.05 0.25 5.73
CA HIS A 387 9.96 -1.19 5.50
C HIS A 387 11.20 -1.85 6.09
N THR A 388 11.02 -2.65 7.13
CA THR A 388 12.10 -3.44 7.72
C THR A 388 11.93 -4.87 7.22
N GLU A 389 12.65 -5.17 6.15
CA GLU A 389 12.62 -6.48 5.52
C GLU A 389 13.43 -7.47 6.33
N MET A 390 12.79 -8.48 6.85
CA MET A 390 13.40 -9.57 7.58
C MET A 390 13.64 -10.75 6.65
N LEU A 391 14.89 -11.20 6.56
CA LEU A 391 15.30 -12.25 5.65
C LEU A 391 15.74 -13.49 6.42
N ARG A 392 15.17 -14.63 6.07
CA ARG A 392 15.49 -15.91 6.69
C ARG A 392 16.83 -16.45 6.21
N GLY A 393 17.73 -16.73 7.17
CA GLY A 393 18.97 -17.44 6.87
C GLY A 393 18.72 -18.92 6.49
N PRO A 394 19.60 -19.51 5.64
CA PRO A 394 19.41 -20.90 5.15
C PRO A 394 19.47 -21.97 6.23
N GLU A 395 20.13 -21.69 7.35
CA GLU A 395 20.30 -22.64 8.48
C GLU A 395 19.12 -22.63 9.47
N MET A 396 18.19 -21.65 9.37
CA MET A 396 17.07 -21.49 10.29
C MET A 396 15.91 -22.38 9.86
N SER A 397 15.36 -23.19 10.78
CA SER A 397 14.17 -24.01 10.54
C SER A 397 12.90 -23.16 10.46
N ASP A 398 11.79 -23.73 9.95
CA ASP A 398 10.49 -23.03 9.85
C ASP A 398 9.94 -22.63 11.23
N GLU A 399 10.15 -23.45 12.25
CA GLU A 399 9.71 -23.18 13.62
C GLU A 399 10.53 -22.06 14.26
N GLU A 400 11.85 -22.09 14.10
CA GLU A 400 12.75 -21.03 14.57
C GLU A 400 12.45 -19.70 13.87
N TRP A 401 12.22 -19.74 12.55
CA TRP A 401 11.85 -18.57 11.77
C TRP A 401 10.55 -17.91 12.27
N LYS A 402 9.48 -18.69 12.40
CA LYS A 402 8.19 -18.19 12.90
C LYS A 402 8.29 -17.58 14.30
N LYS A 403 9.07 -18.21 15.18
CA LYS A 403 9.29 -17.68 16.52
C LYS A 403 10.09 -16.38 16.49
N ALA A 404 11.21 -16.38 15.79
CA ALA A 404 12.12 -15.23 15.71
C ALA A 404 11.45 -14.02 15.06
N THR A 405 10.66 -14.21 13.98
CA THR A 405 9.91 -13.14 13.33
C THR A 405 8.82 -12.59 14.24
N HIS A 406 8.06 -13.43 14.93
CA HIS A 406 7.02 -12.96 15.86
C HIS A 406 7.60 -12.16 17.02
N GLU A 407 8.70 -12.62 17.63
CA GLU A 407 9.40 -11.90 18.69
C GLU A 407 9.99 -10.57 18.19
N SER A 408 10.62 -10.57 17.02
CA SER A 408 11.16 -9.35 16.38
C SER A 408 10.07 -8.35 16.06
N LEU A 409 8.96 -8.77 15.44
CA LEU A 409 7.82 -7.91 15.13
C LEU A 409 7.23 -7.28 16.40
N THR A 410 7.08 -8.07 17.48
CA THR A 410 6.59 -7.56 18.77
C THR A 410 7.46 -6.41 19.27
N GLU A 411 8.79 -6.58 19.24
CA GLU A 411 9.74 -5.55 19.69
C GLU A 411 9.80 -4.35 18.73
N LEU A 412 9.75 -4.57 17.41
CA LEU A 412 9.75 -3.51 16.41
C LEU A 412 8.49 -2.63 16.49
N TYR A 413 7.32 -3.22 16.70
CA TYR A 413 6.07 -2.47 16.91
C TYR A 413 6.07 -1.71 18.24
N ALA A 414 6.60 -2.32 19.31
CA ALA A 414 6.80 -1.62 20.59
C ALA A 414 7.77 -0.44 20.45
N LEU A 415 8.84 -0.59 19.66
CA LEU A 415 9.78 0.49 19.34
C LEU A 415 9.08 1.61 18.56
N SER A 416 8.34 1.29 17.48
CA SER A 416 7.57 2.27 16.72
C SER A 416 6.62 3.06 17.62
N LYS A 417 5.85 2.38 18.46
CA LYS A 417 4.95 3.02 19.44
C LYS A 417 5.70 3.94 20.41
N LYS A 418 6.85 3.50 20.93
CA LYS A 418 7.70 4.29 21.83
C LYS A 418 8.22 5.58 21.19
N LEU A 419 8.52 5.53 19.88
CA LEU A 419 8.98 6.67 19.10
C LEU A 419 7.82 7.55 18.58
N GLY A 420 6.57 7.23 18.93
CA GLY A 420 5.39 8.00 18.53
C GLY A 420 4.84 7.62 17.14
N GLY A 421 5.23 6.47 16.62
CA GLY A 421 4.82 5.94 15.33
C GLY A 421 3.55 5.12 15.35
N GLN A 422 3.29 4.38 14.25
CA GLN A 422 2.14 3.50 14.07
C GLN A 422 2.56 2.09 13.65
N LEU A 423 1.64 1.15 13.83
CA LEU A 423 1.81 -0.29 13.55
C LEU A 423 1.98 -0.60 12.05
N SER A 424 1.30 0.16 11.18
CA SER A 424 1.42 0.06 9.72
C SER A 424 1.47 1.46 9.12
N GLY A 425 2.37 1.66 8.17
CA GLY A 425 2.50 2.88 7.39
C GLY A 425 1.50 2.91 6.24
N GLU A 426 1.45 1.84 5.44
CA GLU A 426 0.63 1.80 4.24
C GLU A 426 -0.03 0.44 3.93
N HIS A 427 0.55 -0.70 4.39
CA HIS A 427 0.06 -2.04 4.00
C HIS A 427 -1.22 -2.46 4.71
N GLY A 428 -1.58 -1.83 5.83
CA GLY A 428 -2.74 -2.18 6.64
C GLY A 428 -2.49 -3.29 7.65
N ILE A 429 -3.55 -3.72 8.30
CA ILE A 429 -3.53 -4.71 9.38
C ILE A 429 -3.82 -6.12 8.84
N GLY A 430 -4.90 -6.25 8.07
CA GLY A 430 -5.34 -7.52 7.50
C GLY A 430 -5.39 -8.67 8.50
N ASN A 431 -4.99 -9.85 8.06
CA ASN A 431 -4.79 -11.03 8.92
C ASN A 431 -3.38 -11.08 9.52
N GLY A 432 -2.40 -10.47 8.88
CA GLY A 432 -0.98 -10.59 9.24
C GLY A 432 -0.60 -9.84 10.52
N ARG A 433 -1.26 -8.71 10.80
CA ARG A 433 -0.89 -7.84 11.94
C ARG A 433 -1.97 -7.76 13.02
N LEU A 434 -3.04 -8.54 12.85
CA LEU A 434 -4.19 -8.50 13.77
C LEU A 434 -3.82 -8.86 15.22
N ASP A 435 -2.90 -9.79 15.41
CA ASP A 435 -2.46 -10.25 16.73
C ASP A 435 -1.72 -9.16 17.53
N PHE A 436 -1.11 -8.20 16.84
CA PHE A 436 -0.40 -7.05 17.45
C PHE A 436 -1.29 -5.82 17.68
N LEU A 437 -2.45 -5.75 16.99
CA LEU A 437 -3.28 -4.55 16.95
C LEU A 437 -3.78 -4.13 18.33
N GLU A 438 -4.35 -5.07 19.12
CA GLU A 438 -4.94 -4.73 20.42
C GLU A 438 -3.89 -4.23 21.41
N GLU A 439 -2.69 -4.84 21.43
CA GLU A 439 -1.58 -4.39 22.27
C GLU A 439 -1.10 -3.00 21.84
N PHE A 440 -1.08 -2.74 20.54
CA PHE A 440 -0.64 -1.46 20.01
C PHE A 440 -1.62 -0.32 20.31
N VAL A 441 -2.89 -0.46 19.96
CA VAL A 441 -3.88 0.63 20.07
C VAL A 441 -4.62 0.66 21.41
N GLY A 442 -4.60 -0.45 22.15
CA GLY A 442 -5.28 -0.64 23.42
C GLY A 442 -6.77 -1.03 23.29
N PRO A 443 -7.33 -1.66 24.35
CA PRO A 443 -8.67 -2.26 24.33
C PRO A 443 -9.79 -1.25 24.05
N ARG A 444 -9.64 0.00 24.50
CA ARG A 444 -10.64 1.05 24.28
C ARG A 444 -10.81 1.40 22.81
N MET A 445 -9.72 1.42 22.05
CA MET A 445 -9.78 1.67 20.61
C MET A 445 -10.41 0.49 19.87
N ILE A 446 -10.12 -0.74 20.28
CA ILE A 446 -10.77 -1.95 19.73
C ILE A 446 -12.29 -1.92 19.95
N GLU A 447 -12.73 -1.49 21.14
CA GLU A 447 -14.19 -1.30 21.41
C GLU A 447 -14.81 -0.25 20.49
N LEU A 448 -14.11 0.85 20.22
CA LEU A 448 -14.57 1.88 19.29
C LEU A 448 -14.69 1.32 17.87
N TYR A 449 -13.68 0.61 17.36
CA TYR A 449 -13.72 -0.03 16.03
C TYR A 449 -14.90 -1.01 15.90
N LYS A 450 -15.13 -1.85 16.92
CA LYS A 450 -16.29 -2.75 16.97
C LYS A 450 -17.62 -1.99 16.99
N SER A 451 -17.68 -0.83 17.64
CA SER A 451 -18.89 0.00 17.70
C SER A 451 -19.21 0.67 16.36
N ILE A 452 -18.18 1.08 15.62
CA ILE A 452 -18.31 1.65 14.27
C ILE A 452 -18.80 0.59 13.27
N LYS A 453 -18.31 -0.65 13.40
CA LYS A 453 -18.70 -1.76 12.51
C LYS A 453 -20.15 -2.21 12.74
N ARG A 454 -20.72 -2.08 13.94
CA ARG A 454 -22.12 -2.45 14.30
C ARG A 454 -23.15 -1.47 13.79
#